data_34a192ba96b73b4ada6add6bed919485
#
_entry.id   34a192ba96b73b4ada6add6bed919485
#
_cell.length_a   1.000
_cell.length_b   1.000
_cell.length_c   1.000
_cell.angle_alpha   90.00
_cell.angle_beta   90.00
_cell.angle_gamma   90.00
#
_symmetry.space_group_name_H-M   'P 1'
#
loop_
_entity.id
_entity.type
_entity.pdbx_description
1 polymer ?
#
loop_
_entity_poly.entity_id
_entity_poly.type
_entity_poly.pdbx_seq_one_letter_code
_entity_poly.pdbx_strand_id
1 'polypeptide(L)'
;MLELINFTSLSGEQKLMVLKWRNDERIAKFMKNKSVGKEEHFTFLERLKSIQDKIYFLVKDESEFIGVISFVDITKESYEFGVYKNPELKGVGKKLLDLIKDYAFFTLKVGSLKAKAYNNNEKALALYKNFGFRIYAKDDEFSYLELKNETD
;
A
#
# COMPACT_ATOMS: atom_id res chain seq x y z
N MET A 1 -3.91 -19.13 0.40
CA MET A 1 -4.33 -18.37 -0.77
C MET A 1 -4.62 -16.91 -0.37
N LEU A 2 -4.11 -15.96 -1.14
CA LEU A 2 -4.30 -14.54 -0.84
C LEU A 2 -5.65 -14.05 -1.34
N GLU A 3 -6.32 -13.27 -0.51
CA GLU A 3 -7.64 -12.73 -0.82
C GLU A 3 -7.60 -11.22 -0.64
N LEU A 4 -8.15 -10.49 -1.60
CA LEU A 4 -8.24 -9.02 -1.56
C LEU A 4 -9.65 -8.61 -1.17
N ILE A 5 -9.77 -7.81 -0.12
CA ILE A 5 -11.06 -7.27 0.30
C ILE A 5 -11.04 -5.76 0.08
N ASN A 6 -11.87 -5.28 -0.84
CA ASN A 6 -11.92 -3.87 -1.16
C ASN A 6 -12.37 -3.08 0.08
N PHE A 7 -11.73 -1.93 0.33
CA PHE A 7 -12.07 -1.08 1.48
C PHE A 7 -13.52 -0.63 1.46
N THR A 8 -14.16 -0.59 0.30
CA THR A 8 -15.58 -0.25 0.21
C THR A 8 -16.50 -1.35 0.71
N SER A 9 -15.94 -2.53 0.96
CA SER A 9 -16.71 -3.71 1.41
C SER A 9 -16.30 -4.20 2.79
N LEU A 10 -15.55 -3.41 3.56
CA LEU A 10 -15.10 -3.83 4.89
C LEU A 10 -16.27 -3.92 5.88
N SER A 11 -16.22 -4.94 6.75
CA SER A 11 -17.13 -5.02 7.90
C SER A 11 -16.77 -3.95 8.94
N GLY A 12 -17.66 -3.73 9.91
CA GLY A 12 -17.37 -2.78 10.98
C GLY A 12 -16.10 -3.12 11.75
N GLU A 13 -15.89 -4.41 12.05
CA GLU A 13 -14.70 -4.88 12.74
C GLU A 13 -13.43 -4.66 11.91
N GLN A 14 -13.51 -4.91 10.61
CA GLN A 14 -12.38 -4.73 9.72
C GLN A 14 -12.00 -3.25 9.59
N LYS A 15 -13.00 -2.36 9.53
CA LYS A 15 -12.74 -0.92 9.49
C LYS A 15 -11.96 -0.44 10.70
N LEU A 16 -12.33 -0.92 11.89
CA LEU A 16 -11.65 -0.57 13.12
C LEU A 16 -10.25 -1.20 13.20
N MET A 17 -10.12 -2.43 12.72
CA MET A 17 -8.83 -3.13 12.69
C MET A 17 -7.81 -2.39 11.84
N VAL A 18 -8.17 -2.01 10.62
CA VAL A 18 -7.23 -1.31 9.74
C VAL A 18 -6.88 0.07 10.28
N LEU A 19 -7.82 0.75 10.93
CA LEU A 19 -7.56 2.01 11.60
C LEU A 19 -6.54 1.84 12.72
N LYS A 20 -6.70 0.80 13.53
CA LYS A 20 -5.77 0.48 14.61
C LYS A 20 -4.36 0.25 14.06
N TRP A 21 -4.23 -0.51 12.97
CA TRP A 21 -2.94 -0.73 12.34
C TRP A 21 -2.33 0.58 11.86
N ARG A 22 -3.12 1.41 11.20
CA ARG A 22 -2.64 2.68 10.63
C ARG A 22 -2.11 3.62 11.71
N ASN A 23 -2.71 3.59 12.90
CA ASN A 23 -2.33 4.44 14.03
C ASN A 23 -1.30 3.80 14.96
N ASP A 24 -0.96 2.54 14.75
CA ASP A 24 0.09 1.88 15.52
C ASP A 24 1.42 2.59 15.26
N GLU A 25 2.17 2.91 16.29
CA GLU A 25 3.41 3.66 16.18
C GLU A 25 4.40 3.01 15.21
N ARG A 26 4.45 1.67 15.18
CA ARG A 26 5.34 0.93 14.28
C ARG A 26 5.04 1.18 12.81
N ILE A 27 3.80 1.54 12.48
CA ILE A 27 3.35 1.86 11.13
C ILE A 27 3.37 3.38 10.92
N ALA A 28 2.76 4.12 11.84
CA ALA A 28 2.54 5.56 11.71
C ALA A 28 3.83 6.37 11.62
N LYS A 29 4.91 5.89 12.24
CA LYS A 29 6.19 6.62 12.23
C LYS A 29 6.73 6.86 10.82
N PHE A 30 6.32 6.05 9.84
CA PHE A 30 6.75 6.19 8.45
C PHE A 30 5.64 6.80 7.57
N MET A 31 4.59 7.33 8.17
CA MET A 31 3.50 7.97 7.45
C MET A 31 3.57 9.47 7.63
N LYS A 32 3.10 10.19 6.62
CA LYS A 32 3.09 11.65 6.66
C LYS A 32 2.23 12.16 7.81
N ASN A 33 1.02 11.61 7.94
CA ASN A 33 0.14 11.91 9.08
C ASN A 33 0.34 10.83 10.13
N LYS A 34 0.74 11.22 11.33
CA LYS A 34 1.09 10.26 12.38
C LYS A 34 -0.12 9.63 13.06
N SER A 35 -1.30 10.21 12.90
CA SER A 35 -2.52 9.61 13.41
C SER A 35 -3.71 10.00 12.55
N VAL A 36 -4.71 9.12 12.52
CA VAL A 36 -5.95 9.32 11.78
C VAL A 36 -7.10 9.15 12.78
N GLY A 37 -7.98 10.13 12.87
CA GLY A 37 -9.14 10.06 13.74
C GLY A 37 -10.19 9.10 13.22
N LYS A 38 -11.04 8.59 14.10
CA LYS A 38 -12.09 7.63 13.74
C LYS A 38 -13.05 8.23 12.71
N GLU A 39 -13.52 9.45 12.91
CA GLU A 39 -14.42 10.10 11.98
C GLU A 39 -13.78 10.33 10.62
N GLU A 40 -12.54 10.79 10.64
CA GLU A 40 -11.76 11.01 9.42
C GLU A 40 -11.62 9.72 8.61
N HIS A 41 -11.34 8.62 9.32
CA HIS A 41 -11.20 7.29 8.70
C HIS A 41 -12.51 6.83 8.05
N PHE A 42 -13.63 6.93 8.78
CA PHE A 42 -14.92 6.52 8.23
C PHE A 42 -15.36 7.39 7.06
N THR A 43 -15.08 8.70 7.12
CA THR A 43 -15.35 9.61 6.01
C THR A 43 -14.54 9.22 4.78
N PHE A 44 -13.25 8.90 4.98
CA PHE A 44 -12.38 8.44 3.91
C PHE A 44 -12.94 7.17 3.25
N LEU A 45 -13.35 6.19 4.06
CA LEU A 45 -13.91 4.94 3.53
C LEU A 45 -15.17 5.17 2.70
N GLU A 46 -16.03 6.10 3.13
CA GLU A 46 -17.22 6.43 2.36
C GLU A 46 -16.87 7.13 1.04
N ARG A 47 -15.88 8.01 1.06
CA ARG A 47 -15.44 8.71 -0.17
C ARG A 47 -14.85 7.76 -1.20
N LEU A 48 -14.21 6.69 -0.77
CA LEU A 48 -13.62 5.72 -1.69
C LEU A 48 -14.65 5.11 -2.64
N LYS A 49 -15.91 5.05 -2.23
CA LYS A 49 -16.98 4.49 -3.07
C LYS A 49 -17.20 5.27 -4.36
N SER A 50 -16.80 6.55 -4.39
CA SER A 50 -17.00 7.41 -5.55
C SER A 50 -15.70 7.91 -6.18
N ILE A 51 -14.54 7.49 -5.68
CA ILE A 51 -13.23 7.89 -6.22
C ILE A 51 -12.76 6.84 -7.21
N GLN A 52 -12.33 7.28 -8.39
CA GLN A 52 -11.93 6.37 -9.46
C GLN A 52 -10.42 6.16 -9.57
N ASP A 53 -9.62 7.07 -9.01
CA ASP A 53 -8.17 6.99 -9.12
C ASP A 53 -7.47 6.44 -7.87
N LYS A 54 -8.22 5.80 -6.99
CA LYS A 54 -7.69 5.19 -5.76
C LYS A 54 -8.39 3.87 -5.49
N ILE A 55 -7.61 2.86 -5.14
CA ILE A 55 -8.14 1.55 -4.73
C ILE A 55 -7.35 1.10 -3.49
N TYR A 56 -8.06 0.68 -2.47
CA TYR A 56 -7.46 0.14 -1.24
C TYR A 56 -8.00 -1.26 -0.97
N PHE A 57 -7.11 -2.16 -0.57
CA PHE A 57 -7.47 -3.55 -0.24
C PHE A 57 -6.91 -3.96 1.12
N LEU A 58 -7.74 -4.65 1.89
CA LEU A 58 -7.30 -5.43 3.03
C LEU A 58 -6.90 -6.82 2.50
N VAL A 59 -5.71 -7.29 2.85
CA VAL A 59 -5.19 -8.56 2.35
C VAL A 59 -5.31 -9.63 3.43
N LYS A 60 -5.91 -10.75 3.05
CA LYS A 60 -6.08 -11.91 3.92
C LYS A 60 -5.33 -13.09 3.31
N ASP A 61 -4.55 -13.78 4.12
CA ASP A 61 -3.80 -14.97 3.71
C ASP A 61 -4.32 -16.14 4.56
N GLU A 62 -5.06 -17.05 3.94
CA GLU A 62 -5.79 -18.10 4.62
C GLU A 62 -6.77 -17.49 5.62
N SER A 63 -6.56 -17.64 6.91
CA SER A 63 -7.44 -17.10 7.95
C SER A 63 -6.87 -15.85 8.61
N GLU A 64 -5.75 -15.33 8.12
CA GLU A 64 -5.02 -14.24 8.77
C GLU A 64 -5.01 -12.97 7.94
N PHE A 65 -5.32 -11.84 8.56
CA PHE A 65 -5.21 -10.53 7.90
C PHE A 65 -3.77 -10.04 8.01
N ILE A 66 -3.09 -9.87 6.87
CA ILE A 66 -1.65 -9.61 6.86
C ILE A 66 -1.26 -8.16 6.56
N GLY A 67 -2.12 -7.39 5.95
CA GLY A 67 -1.78 -6.01 5.65
C GLY A 67 -2.78 -5.32 4.76
N VAL A 68 -2.41 -4.11 4.34
CA VAL A 68 -3.20 -3.28 3.44
C VAL A 68 -2.32 -2.87 2.27
N ILE A 69 -2.86 -2.99 1.06
CA ILE A 69 -2.20 -2.46 -0.14
C ILE A 69 -3.12 -1.44 -0.79
N SER A 70 -2.52 -0.48 -1.48
CA SER A 70 -3.30 0.56 -2.16
C SER A 70 -2.61 0.99 -3.45
N PHE A 71 -3.44 1.51 -4.36
CA PHE A 71 -2.99 2.11 -5.60
C PHE A 71 -3.66 3.46 -5.70
N VAL A 72 -2.86 4.51 -5.80
CA VAL A 72 -3.35 5.89 -5.85
C VAL A 72 -2.78 6.59 -7.07
N ASP A 73 -3.39 7.72 -7.41
CA ASP A 73 -2.99 8.51 -8.58
C ASP A 73 -2.95 7.67 -9.84
N ILE A 74 -4.00 6.87 -10.01
CA ILE A 74 -4.11 5.90 -11.10
C ILE A 74 -4.26 6.63 -12.43
N THR A 75 -3.31 6.37 -13.35
CA THR A 75 -3.38 6.84 -14.73
C THR A 75 -3.21 5.63 -15.64
N LYS A 76 -3.26 5.82 -16.95
CA LYS A 76 -2.99 4.74 -17.90
C LYS A 76 -1.54 4.29 -17.86
N GLU A 77 -0.66 5.17 -17.43
CA GLU A 77 0.78 4.95 -17.51
C GLU A 77 1.39 4.45 -16.21
N SER A 78 0.89 4.90 -15.08
CA SER A 78 1.48 4.56 -13.79
C SER A 78 0.50 4.62 -12.63
N TYR A 79 0.84 3.89 -11.57
CA TYR A 79 0.17 3.96 -10.29
C TYR A 79 1.23 4.14 -9.21
N GLU A 80 0.89 4.88 -8.16
CA GLU A 80 1.69 4.90 -6.95
C GLU A 80 1.05 3.94 -5.97
N PHE A 81 1.83 2.99 -5.42
CA PHE A 81 1.29 2.05 -4.45
C PHE A 81 1.61 2.48 -3.03
N GLY A 82 0.80 2.04 -2.10
CA GLY A 82 1.04 2.13 -0.68
C GLY A 82 0.93 0.75 -0.06
N VAL A 83 1.59 0.55 1.04
CA VAL A 83 1.55 -0.72 1.75
C VAL A 83 1.81 -0.50 3.23
N TYR A 84 1.03 -1.15 4.09
CA TYR A 84 1.41 -1.31 5.48
C TYR A 84 0.93 -2.68 5.96
N LYS A 85 1.70 -3.26 6.85
CA LYS A 85 1.43 -4.61 7.33
C LYS A 85 0.64 -4.57 8.64
N ASN A 86 0.04 -5.72 8.98
CA ASN A 86 -0.41 -5.96 10.33
C ASN A 86 0.82 -5.86 11.24
N PRO A 87 0.85 -4.89 12.18
CA PRO A 87 2.07 -4.65 12.97
C PRO A 87 2.49 -5.81 13.86
N GLU A 88 1.60 -6.78 14.08
CA GLU A 88 1.91 -7.96 14.89
C GLU A 88 2.66 -9.04 14.09
N LEU A 89 2.74 -8.90 12.77
CA LEU A 89 3.35 -9.91 11.91
C LEU A 89 4.74 -9.48 11.44
N LYS A 90 5.57 -10.47 11.13
CA LYS A 90 6.90 -10.25 10.56
C LYS A 90 7.02 -11.05 9.26
N GLY A 91 7.86 -10.54 8.35
CA GLY A 91 8.17 -11.26 7.13
C GLY A 91 7.08 -11.27 6.07
N VAL A 92 6.05 -10.41 6.18
CA VAL A 92 4.97 -10.37 5.20
C VAL A 92 5.20 -9.33 4.10
N GLY A 93 6.23 -8.49 4.24
CA GLY A 93 6.48 -7.40 3.28
C GLY A 93 6.69 -7.88 1.85
N LYS A 94 7.50 -8.92 1.67
CA LYS A 94 7.74 -9.49 0.33
C LYS A 94 6.45 -10.03 -0.28
N LYS A 95 5.65 -10.73 0.50
CA LYS A 95 4.38 -11.30 0.05
C LYS A 95 3.42 -10.20 -0.40
N LEU A 96 3.34 -9.13 0.38
CA LEU A 96 2.49 -7.98 0.03
C LEU A 96 2.99 -7.29 -1.24
N LEU A 97 4.30 -7.15 -1.39
CA LEU A 97 4.89 -6.51 -2.56
C LEU A 97 4.73 -7.36 -3.82
N ASP A 98 4.86 -8.70 -3.71
CA ASP A 98 4.56 -9.62 -4.80
C ASP A 98 3.13 -9.43 -5.28
N LEU A 99 2.19 -9.32 -4.35
CA LEU A 99 0.78 -9.14 -4.66
C LEU A 99 0.52 -7.80 -5.35
N ILE A 100 1.17 -6.73 -4.87
CA ILE A 100 1.08 -5.40 -5.48
C ILE A 100 1.55 -5.45 -6.93
N LYS A 101 2.70 -6.05 -7.16
CA LYS A 101 3.29 -6.16 -8.49
C LYS A 101 2.37 -6.93 -9.43
N ASP A 102 1.89 -8.08 -8.99
CA ASP A 102 1.02 -8.92 -9.81
C ASP A 102 -0.28 -8.22 -10.15
N TYR A 103 -0.91 -7.58 -9.17
CA TYR A 103 -2.16 -6.87 -9.40
C TYR A 103 -1.97 -5.71 -10.36
N ALA A 104 -0.93 -4.92 -10.17
CA ALA A 104 -0.66 -3.75 -11.02
C ALA A 104 -0.38 -4.14 -12.46
N PHE A 105 0.47 -5.15 -12.67
CA PHE A 105 0.93 -5.49 -14.01
C PHE A 105 -0.01 -6.43 -14.76
N PHE A 106 -0.66 -7.36 -14.07
CA PHE A 106 -1.53 -8.34 -14.73
C PHE A 106 -3.00 -7.92 -14.73
N THR A 107 -3.48 -7.31 -13.66
CA THR A 107 -4.89 -6.91 -13.57
C THR A 107 -5.12 -5.51 -14.07
N LEU A 108 -4.35 -4.54 -13.58
CA LEU A 108 -4.49 -3.15 -13.99
C LEU A 108 -3.73 -2.82 -15.27
N LYS A 109 -2.75 -3.65 -15.63
CA LYS A 109 -1.97 -3.54 -16.87
C LYS A 109 -1.30 -2.17 -17.05
N VAL A 110 -0.79 -1.63 -15.97
CA VAL A 110 -0.11 -0.35 -15.96
C VAL A 110 1.32 -0.50 -16.51
N GLY A 111 1.85 0.57 -17.09
CA GLY A 111 3.21 0.58 -17.65
C GLY A 111 4.31 0.68 -16.61
N SER A 112 4.04 1.32 -15.48
CA SER A 112 4.99 1.41 -14.39
C SER A 112 4.29 1.49 -13.04
N LEU A 113 5.02 1.08 -12.01
CA LEU A 113 4.54 1.10 -10.63
C LEU A 113 5.47 2.01 -9.85
N LYS A 114 4.93 2.99 -9.16
CA LYS A 114 5.72 3.96 -8.40
C LYS A 114 5.55 3.78 -6.91
N ALA A 115 6.62 4.11 -6.20
CA ALA A 115 6.65 4.05 -4.75
C ALA A 115 7.37 5.27 -4.22
N LYS A 116 7.06 5.63 -2.98
CA LYS A 116 7.85 6.63 -2.29
C LYS A 116 8.05 6.18 -0.85
N ALA A 117 9.21 6.48 -0.29
CA ALA A 117 9.52 6.14 1.08
C ALA A 117 10.39 7.24 1.68
N TYR A 118 10.26 7.46 2.98
CA TYR A 118 11.15 8.38 3.67
C TYR A 118 12.59 7.92 3.51
N ASN A 119 13.51 8.87 3.37
CA ASN A 119 14.93 8.56 3.19
C ASN A 119 15.51 7.74 4.34
N ASN A 120 14.96 7.89 5.54
CA ASN A 120 15.41 7.13 6.71
C ASN A 120 14.71 5.78 6.89
N ASN A 121 13.80 5.43 6.00
CA ASN A 121 13.14 4.13 6.03
C ASN A 121 13.97 3.11 5.25
N GLU A 122 15.14 2.77 5.81
CA GLU A 122 16.10 1.91 5.15
C GLU A 122 15.55 0.52 4.81
N LYS A 123 14.69 0.00 5.66
CA LYS A 123 14.11 -1.33 5.48
C LYS A 123 13.21 -1.37 4.24
N ALA A 124 12.35 -0.36 4.07
CA ALA A 124 11.48 -0.28 2.90
C ALA A 124 12.30 -0.07 1.63
N LEU A 125 13.28 0.83 1.67
CA LEU A 125 14.13 1.10 0.52
C LEU A 125 14.90 -0.15 0.06
N ALA A 126 15.43 -0.92 1.01
CA ALA A 126 16.14 -2.16 0.70
C ALA A 126 15.19 -3.18 0.08
N LEU A 127 13.99 -3.31 0.62
CA LEU A 127 12.98 -4.23 0.08
C LEU A 127 12.62 -3.87 -1.35
N TYR A 128 12.35 -2.60 -1.62
CA TYR A 128 11.98 -2.15 -2.96
C TYR A 128 13.10 -2.35 -3.96
N LYS A 129 14.36 -2.02 -3.58
CA LYS A 129 15.51 -2.22 -4.45
C LYS A 129 15.71 -3.70 -4.76
N ASN A 130 15.57 -4.57 -3.77
CA ASN A 130 15.68 -6.02 -3.97
C ASN A 130 14.60 -6.56 -4.92
N PHE A 131 13.48 -5.84 -5.02
CA PHE A 131 12.39 -6.20 -5.92
C PHE A 131 12.58 -5.68 -7.34
N GLY A 132 13.61 -4.84 -7.56
CA GLY A 132 13.91 -4.31 -8.87
C GLY A 132 13.54 -2.85 -9.07
N PHE A 133 13.00 -2.19 -8.05
CA PHE A 133 12.69 -0.77 -8.13
C PHE A 133 13.97 0.05 -8.19
N ARG A 134 13.94 1.15 -8.93
CA ARG A 134 15.06 2.08 -9.02
C ARG A 134 14.65 3.46 -8.51
N ILE A 135 15.54 4.11 -7.79
CA ILE A 135 15.33 5.49 -7.36
C ILE A 135 15.51 6.40 -8.58
N TYR A 136 14.47 7.17 -8.93
CA TYR A 136 14.55 8.10 -10.05
C TYR A 136 14.57 9.56 -9.61
N ALA A 137 14.22 9.83 -8.35
CA ALA A 137 14.24 11.18 -7.78
C ALA A 137 14.36 11.11 -6.26
N LYS A 138 14.81 12.17 -5.67
CA LYS A 138 15.02 12.24 -4.22
C LYS A 138 14.93 13.69 -3.78
N ASP A 139 14.26 13.94 -2.66
CA ASP A 139 14.26 15.25 -2.01
C ASP A 139 14.76 15.12 -0.58
N ASP A 140 14.59 16.16 0.23
CA ASP A 140 15.09 16.16 1.61
C ASP A 140 14.44 15.11 2.51
N GLU A 141 13.22 14.70 2.17
CA GLU A 141 12.44 13.77 3.00
C GLU A 141 12.26 12.40 2.36
N PHE A 142 12.03 12.36 1.06
CA PHE A 142 11.62 11.14 0.36
C PHE A 142 12.55 10.70 -0.75
N SER A 143 12.60 9.40 -0.97
CA SER A 143 13.11 8.79 -2.19
C SER A 143 11.91 8.33 -3.01
N TYR A 144 11.99 8.54 -4.32
CA TYR A 144 10.93 8.16 -5.28
C TYR A 144 11.47 7.05 -6.17
N LEU A 145 10.73 5.94 -6.22
CA LEU A 145 11.18 4.72 -6.91
C LEU A 145 10.19 4.31 -7.99
N GLU A 146 10.67 3.57 -8.95
CA GLU A 146 9.87 3.10 -10.07
C GLU A 146 10.27 1.69 -10.48
N LEU A 147 9.27 0.88 -10.81
CA LEU A 147 9.45 -0.43 -11.42
C LEU A 147 8.64 -0.45 -12.71
N LYS A 148 9.33 -0.67 -13.83
CA LYS A 148 8.67 -0.71 -15.14
C LYS A 148 8.13 -2.11 -15.42
N ASN A 149 7.00 -2.14 -16.12
CA ASN A 149 6.41 -3.38 -16.59
C ASN A 149 7.10 -3.78 -17.89
N GLU A 150 7.92 -4.81 -17.84
CA GLU A 150 8.69 -5.28 -18.98
C GLU A 150 8.08 -6.50 -19.68
N THR A 151 6.84 -6.83 -19.32
CA THR A 151 6.18 -8.05 -19.82
C THR A 151 5.22 -7.80 -20.97
N ASP A 152 5.45 -6.85 -21.80
CA ASP A 152 4.59 -6.61 -22.97
C ASP A 152 5.04 -7.32 -24.25
#